data_27abc2f2db652fc2448fcd68778c3b10
#
_entry.id   27abc2f2db652fc2448fcd68778c3b10
#
_cell.length_a   1.000
_cell.length_b   1.000
_cell.length_c   1.000
_cell.angle_alpha   90.00
_cell.angle_beta   90.00
_cell.angle_gamma   90.00
#
_symmetry.space_group_name_H-M   'P 1'
#
loop_
_entity.id
_entity.type
_entity.pdbx_description
1 polymer ?
#
loop_
_entity_poly.entity_id
_entity_poly.type
_entity_poly.pdbx_seq_one_letter_code
_entity_poly.pdbx_strand_id
1 'polypeptide(L)'
;MKRFLLAVFLLCSLGATAQVKMRDLLRSMPDSIIPYLSTTNRLDCIDFKEAGMKAEVHNALDGKSELLSLSEHQADFQLNEAHRMQLQLLETGIPGDSCSQVLCVVDTYGKDIQESSIRFFSLSWHQLSTSDYMAVPQHIFTAVISSGKEHIELSLTPSDYTERPALEEQKPIEILPTKLKWINNSFK
;
A
#
# COMPACT_ATOMS: atom_id res chain seq x y z
N MET A 1 48.25 -5.51 -19.39
CA MET A 1 46.97 -6.25 -19.42
C MET A 1 46.29 -6.38 -18.06
N LYS A 2 46.97 -6.76 -16.97
CA LYS A 2 46.31 -6.88 -15.64
C LYS A 2 45.69 -5.58 -15.06
N ARG A 3 46.26 -4.41 -15.36
CA ARG A 3 45.73 -3.10 -14.88
C ARG A 3 44.49 -2.64 -15.68
N PHE A 4 44.32 -3.08 -16.89
CA PHE A 4 43.13 -2.77 -17.72
C PHE A 4 41.91 -3.60 -17.29
N LEU A 5 42.12 -4.85 -16.88
CA LEU A 5 41.07 -5.73 -16.33
C LEU A 5 40.52 -5.22 -15.00
N LEU A 6 41.36 -4.60 -14.15
CA LEU A 6 40.92 -4.04 -12.86
C LEU A 6 40.04 -2.80 -13.05
N ALA A 7 40.32 -1.96 -14.07
CA ALA A 7 39.53 -0.78 -14.39
C ALA A 7 38.13 -1.13 -14.96
N VAL A 8 38.04 -2.22 -15.75
CA VAL A 8 36.74 -2.70 -16.28
C VAL A 8 35.85 -3.29 -15.17
N PHE A 9 36.45 -3.95 -14.18
CA PHE A 9 35.69 -4.47 -13.03
C PHE A 9 35.16 -3.37 -12.11
N LEU A 10 35.85 -2.23 -11.99
CA LEU A 10 35.41 -1.07 -11.19
C LEU A 10 34.24 -0.30 -11.86
N LEU A 11 34.13 -0.33 -13.19
CA LEU A 11 33.04 0.33 -13.92
C LEU A 11 31.72 -0.45 -13.91
N CYS A 12 31.73 -1.76 -13.68
CA CYS A 12 30.52 -2.58 -13.62
C CYS A 12 29.77 -2.50 -12.26
N SER A 13 30.33 -1.84 -11.25
CA SER A 13 29.72 -1.75 -9.91
C SER A 13 28.79 -0.54 -9.69
N LEU A 14 28.54 0.28 -10.72
CA LEU A 14 27.78 1.55 -10.58
C LEU A 14 26.31 1.44 -10.96
N GLY A 15 25.79 0.24 -11.16
CA GLY A 15 24.41 0.02 -11.63
C GLY A 15 23.42 -0.58 -10.62
N ALA A 16 23.78 -0.73 -9.36
CA ALA A 16 22.82 -1.20 -8.35
C ALA A 16 21.97 0.01 -7.89
N THR A 17 20.86 0.28 -8.56
CA THR A 17 19.83 1.16 -8.00
C THR A 17 19.32 0.49 -6.73
N ALA A 18 19.63 1.07 -5.56
CA ALA A 18 19.14 0.58 -4.29
C ALA A 18 17.60 0.63 -4.30
N GLN A 19 16.99 -0.52 -4.20
CA GLN A 19 15.53 -0.65 -4.12
C GLN A 19 15.05 0.07 -2.85
N VAL A 20 14.05 0.94 -2.99
CA VAL A 20 13.50 1.70 -1.85
C VAL A 20 12.76 0.74 -0.92
N LYS A 21 13.02 0.83 0.37
CA LYS A 21 12.33 0.01 1.38
C LYS A 21 11.12 0.75 1.94
N MET A 22 10.08 0.00 2.30
CA MET A 22 8.86 0.55 2.90
C MET A 22 9.15 1.42 4.13
N ARG A 23 10.09 1.00 4.98
CA ARG A 23 10.55 1.79 6.12
C ARG A 23 10.97 3.22 5.75
N ASP A 24 11.73 3.37 4.68
CA ASP A 24 12.28 4.66 4.26
C ASP A 24 11.17 5.54 3.66
N LEU A 25 10.20 4.93 2.96
CA LEU A 25 8.99 5.63 2.51
C LEU A 25 8.13 6.12 3.68
N LEU A 26 7.92 5.29 4.70
CA LEU A 26 7.16 5.69 5.89
C LEU A 26 7.83 6.86 6.62
N ARG A 27 9.16 6.91 6.67
CA ARG A 27 9.92 8.03 7.26
C ARG A 27 9.76 9.33 6.48
N SER A 28 9.63 9.25 5.17
CA SER A 28 9.45 10.41 4.28
C SER A 28 7.99 10.76 4.00
N MET A 29 7.03 10.02 4.58
CA MET A 29 5.60 10.23 4.35
C MET A 29 5.17 11.63 4.81
N PRO A 30 4.51 12.43 3.95
CA PRO A 30 3.93 13.70 4.36
C PRO A 30 2.82 13.52 5.41
N ASP A 31 2.72 14.43 6.37
CA ASP A 31 1.69 14.38 7.42
C ASP A 31 0.25 14.49 6.85
N SER A 32 0.10 15.04 5.64
CA SER A 32 -1.18 15.10 4.95
C SER A 32 -1.76 13.73 4.57
N ILE A 33 -0.95 12.68 4.53
CA ILE A 33 -1.41 11.31 4.24
C ILE A 33 -2.16 10.73 5.46
N ILE A 34 -1.67 10.99 6.66
CA ILE A 34 -2.30 10.58 7.93
C ILE A 34 -2.28 11.78 8.90
N PRO A 35 -3.22 12.74 8.78
CA PRO A 35 -3.13 14.01 9.52
C PRO A 35 -3.15 13.90 11.04
N TYR A 36 -3.68 12.81 11.57
CA TYR A 36 -3.78 12.58 13.02
C TYR A 36 -2.67 11.69 13.60
N LEU A 37 -1.74 11.21 12.77
CA LEU A 37 -0.55 10.50 13.20
C LEU A 37 0.70 11.32 12.86
N SER A 38 1.25 12.03 13.84
CA SER A 38 2.41 12.90 13.64
C SER A 38 3.63 12.13 13.11
N THR A 39 4.55 12.85 12.48
CA THR A 39 5.84 12.29 12.04
C THR A 39 6.55 11.58 13.20
N THR A 40 6.60 12.18 14.39
CA THR A 40 7.24 11.57 15.57
C THR A 40 6.59 10.24 15.94
N ASN A 41 5.26 10.21 16.07
CA ASN A 41 4.53 8.98 16.43
C ASN A 41 4.71 7.89 15.37
N ARG A 42 4.79 8.27 14.10
CA ARG A 42 5.05 7.35 13.00
C ARG A 42 6.46 6.76 13.07
N LEU A 43 7.47 7.57 13.40
CA LEU A 43 8.84 7.10 13.62
C LEU A 43 8.93 6.17 14.83
N ASP A 44 8.25 6.51 15.94
CA ASP A 44 8.18 5.63 17.12
C ASP A 44 7.56 4.28 16.78
N CYS A 45 6.49 4.24 15.96
CA CYS A 45 5.90 2.98 15.48
C CYS A 45 6.92 2.13 14.70
N ILE A 46 7.70 2.75 13.82
CA ILE A 46 8.72 2.06 13.03
C ILE A 46 9.79 1.48 13.97
N ASP A 47 10.33 2.29 14.88
CA ASP A 47 11.40 1.89 15.78
C ASP A 47 10.93 0.79 16.76
N PHE A 48 9.71 0.88 17.30
CA PHE A 48 9.11 -0.18 18.13
C PHE A 48 8.96 -1.48 17.34
N LYS A 49 8.51 -1.40 16.09
CA LYS A 49 8.34 -2.59 15.25
C LYS A 49 9.67 -3.27 14.93
N GLU A 50 10.70 -2.49 14.63
CA GLU A 50 12.07 -2.98 14.38
C GLU A 50 12.70 -3.60 15.64
N ALA A 51 12.35 -3.07 16.82
CA ALA A 51 12.77 -3.65 18.11
C ALA A 51 11.96 -4.88 18.55
N GLY A 52 11.00 -5.35 17.73
CA GLY A 52 10.13 -6.49 18.06
C GLY A 52 9.11 -6.19 19.15
N MET A 53 8.84 -4.92 19.44
CA MET A 53 7.86 -4.46 20.41
C MET A 53 6.48 -4.23 19.77
N LYS A 54 5.45 -4.07 20.60
CA LYS A 54 4.15 -3.58 20.14
C LYS A 54 4.29 -2.12 19.70
N ALA A 55 4.02 -1.86 18.43
CA ALA A 55 4.19 -0.55 17.80
C ALA A 55 2.90 0.29 17.91
N GLU A 56 2.46 0.56 19.14
CA GLU A 56 1.25 1.33 19.45
C GLU A 56 1.62 2.71 20.00
N VAL A 57 0.97 3.75 19.51
CA VAL A 57 1.15 5.15 19.94
C VAL A 57 -0.21 5.84 20.09
N HIS A 58 -0.25 6.95 20.88
CA HIS A 58 -1.39 7.84 20.89
C HIS A 58 -1.43 8.73 19.66
N ASN A 59 -2.60 8.96 19.09
CA ASN A 59 -2.80 9.84 17.95
C ASN A 59 -3.53 11.14 18.35
N ALA A 60 -3.62 12.09 17.42
CA ALA A 60 -4.22 13.41 17.68
C ALA A 60 -5.74 13.39 17.83
N LEU A 61 -6.39 12.23 17.71
CA LEU A 61 -7.82 12.02 17.94
C LEU A 61 -8.11 11.42 19.33
N ASP A 62 -7.16 11.54 20.27
CA ASP A 62 -7.20 10.93 21.61
C ASP A 62 -7.37 9.40 21.60
N GLY A 63 -7.10 8.76 20.46
CA GLY A 63 -7.14 7.33 20.26
C GLY A 63 -5.74 6.72 20.13
N LYS A 64 -5.73 5.47 19.70
CA LYS A 64 -4.50 4.72 19.47
C LYS A 64 -4.33 4.37 18.00
N SER A 65 -3.09 4.42 17.55
CA SER A 65 -2.67 3.89 16.24
C SER A 65 -1.61 2.82 16.47
N GLU A 66 -1.63 1.77 15.66
CA GLU A 66 -0.68 0.66 15.76
C GLU A 66 -0.15 0.30 14.37
N LEU A 67 1.16 0.14 14.23
CA LEU A 67 1.79 -0.49 13.08
C LEU A 67 1.76 -2.01 13.28
N LEU A 68 0.81 -2.69 12.65
CA LEU A 68 0.57 -4.13 12.81
C LEU A 68 1.70 -4.96 12.20
N SER A 69 2.16 -4.58 11.00
CA SER A 69 3.26 -5.26 10.34
C SER A 69 4.13 -4.28 9.53
N LEU A 70 5.41 -4.61 9.42
CA LEU A 70 6.38 -3.90 8.59
C LEU A 70 7.34 -4.91 7.97
N SER A 71 7.48 -4.87 6.65
CA SER A 71 8.47 -5.62 5.88
C SER A 71 9.21 -4.69 4.92
N GLU A 72 10.10 -5.24 4.09
CA GLU A 72 10.80 -4.44 3.08
C GLU A 72 9.85 -3.79 2.07
N HIS A 73 8.72 -4.44 1.76
CA HIS A 73 7.80 -4.01 0.69
C HIS A 73 6.38 -3.71 1.17
N GLN A 74 6.05 -3.96 2.43
CA GLN A 74 4.69 -3.82 2.94
C GLN A 74 4.66 -3.21 4.33
N ALA A 75 3.62 -2.40 4.61
CA ALA A 75 3.24 -1.97 5.94
C ALA A 75 1.72 -2.05 6.13
N ASP A 76 1.29 -2.28 7.35
CA ASP A 76 -0.12 -2.39 7.71
C ASP A 76 -0.35 -1.65 9.03
N PHE A 77 -1.18 -0.62 8.99
CA PHE A 77 -1.55 0.21 10.14
C PHE A 77 -3.00 0.01 10.53
N GLN A 78 -3.27 -0.18 11.80
CA GLN A 78 -4.54 0.14 12.40
C GLN A 78 -4.46 1.56 12.94
N LEU A 79 -5.03 2.53 12.21
CA LEU A 79 -4.89 3.95 12.52
C LEU A 79 -5.86 4.41 13.63
N ASN A 80 -7.05 3.81 13.68
CA ASN A 80 -8.01 3.89 14.79
C ASN A 80 -9.02 2.73 14.65
N GLU A 81 -10.05 2.67 15.49
CA GLU A 81 -11.02 1.57 15.46
C GLU A 81 -11.78 1.39 14.13
N ALA A 82 -11.84 2.44 13.32
CA ALA A 82 -12.59 2.48 12.07
C ALA A 82 -11.73 2.83 10.85
N HIS A 83 -10.40 2.84 10.97
CA HIS A 83 -9.51 3.12 9.83
C HIS A 83 -8.27 2.22 9.85
N ARG A 84 -8.16 1.37 8.85
CA ARG A 84 -6.98 0.57 8.54
C ARG A 84 -6.34 1.06 7.24
N MET A 85 -5.01 1.10 7.20
CA MET A 85 -4.24 1.46 6.02
C MET A 85 -3.20 0.39 5.71
N GLN A 86 -3.28 -0.18 4.51
CA GLN A 86 -2.27 -1.11 4.00
C GLN A 86 -1.47 -0.43 2.90
N LEU A 87 -0.15 -0.60 2.93
CA LEU A 87 0.78 -0.05 1.94
C LEU A 87 1.59 -1.18 1.33
N GLN A 88 1.73 -1.17 0.00
CA GLN A 88 2.48 -2.17 -0.74
C GLN A 88 3.33 -1.52 -1.82
N LEU A 89 4.64 -1.77 -1.81
CA LEU A 89 5.52 -1.48 -2.92
C LEU A 89 5.32 -2.50 -4.04
N LEU A 90 5.12 -2.02 -5.24
CA LEU A 90 4.87 -2.79 -6.45
C LEU A 90 5.98 -2.50 -7.46
N GLU A 91 6.58 -3.54 -8.03
CA GLU A 91 7.59 -3.37 -9.08
C GLU A 91 6.93 -3.09 -10.42
N THR A 92 7.43 -2.10 -11.14
CA THR A 92 6.89 -1.70 -12.45
C THR A 92 7.59 -2.38 -13.64
N GLY A 93 8.66 -3.11 -13.39
CA GLY A 93 9.32 -3.93 -14.44
C GLY A 93 9.79 -3.18 -15.69
N ILE A 94 9.93 -1.86 -15.65
CA ILE A 94 10.45 -1.06 -16.77
C ILE A 94 11.97 -0.95 -16.59
N PRO A 95 12.78 -1.69 -17.36
CA PRO A 95 14.24 -1.60 -17.24
C PRO A 95 14.73 -0.20 -17.62
N GLY A 96 15.51 0.43 -16.75
CA GLY A 96 16.11 1.74 -17.00
C GLY A 96 15.29 2.94 -16.56
N ASP A 97 14.08 2.73 -16.03
CA ASP A 97 13.32 3.79 -15.38
C ASP A 97 13.79 3.99 -13.94
N SER A 98 14.06 5.24 -13.56
CA SER A 98 14.41 5.62 -12.19
C SER A 98 13.26 5.37 -11.19
N CYS A 99 12.06 5.07 -11.67
CA CYS A 99 10.89 4.68 -10.91
C CYS A 99 10.55 3.20 -11.17
N SER A 100 11.43 2.29 -10.72
CA SER A 100 11.16 0.84 -10.82
C SER A 100 10.06 0.34 -9.86
N GLN A 101 9.46 1.22 -9.07
CA GLN A 101 8.44 0.88 -8.08
C GLN A 101 7.35 1.95 -7.99
N VAL A 102 6.16 1.51 -7.67
CA VAL A 102 4.99 2.36 -7.33
C VAL A 102 4.42 1.90 -5.98
N LEU A 103 3.91 2.83 -5.20
CA LEU A 103 3.28 2.54 -3.92
C LEU A 103 1.76 2.42 -4.11
N CYS A 104 1.19 1.27 -3.77
CA CYS A 104 -0.25 1.06 -3.62
C CYS A 104 -0.64 1.27 -2.17
N VAL A 105 -1.66 2.07 -1.92
CA VAL A 105 -2.24 2.35 -0.61
C VAL A 105 -3.71 1.95 -0.63
N VAL A 106 -4.09 1.08 0.28
CA VAL A 106 -5.48 0.65 0.52
C VAL A 106 -5.89 1.20 1.87
N ASP A 107 -6.82 2.14 1.87
CA ASP A 107 -7.47 2.67 3.06
C ASP A 107 -8.84 2.00 3.22
N THR A 108 -9.09 1.40 4.38
CA THR A 108 -10.39 0.81 4.72
C THR A 108 -11.00 1.54 5.90
N TYR A 109 -12.19 2.05 5.70
CA TYR A 109 -12.96 2.84 6.66
C TYR A 109 -14.21 2.08 7.11
N GLY A 110 -14.62 2.30 8.34
CA GLY A 110 -15.81 1.71 8.95
C GLY A 110 -15.46 0.63 9.97
N LYS A 111 -16.38 0.41 10.92
CA LYS A 111 -16.24 -0.60 11.98
C LYS A 111 -17.06 -1.84 11.65
N ASP A 112 -18.36 -1.69 11.49
CA ASP A 112 -19.29 -2.79 11.19
C ASP A 112 -19.49 -2.94 9.69
N ILE A 113 -19.75 -1.84 8.99
CA ILE A 113 -19.83 -1.79 7.55
C ILE A 113 -18.60 -1.03 7.07
N GLN A 114 -17.86 -1.65 6.16
CA GLN A 114 -16.57 -1.14 5.70
C GLN A 114 -16.61 -0.78 4.22
N GLU A 115 -15.84 0.25 3.87
CA GLU A 115 -15.54 0.62 2.49
C GLU A 115 -14.05 0.87 2.34
N SER A 116 -13.50 0.61 1.16
CA SER A 116 -12.09 0.85 0.86
C SER A 116 -11.91 1.83 -0.29
N SER A 117 -10.84 2.60 -0.20
CA SER A 117 -10.28 3.35 -1.31
C SER A 117 -8.89 2.83 -1.67
N ILE A 118 -8.57 2.83 -2.97
CA ILE A 118 -7.27 2.39 -3.47
C ILE A 118 -6.63 3.58 -4.16
N ARG A 119 -5.43 3.93 -3.74
CA ARG A 119 -4.65 5.04 -4.27
C ARG A 119 -3.25 4.58 -4.64
N PHE A 120 -2.67 5.19 -5.66
CA PHE A 120 -1.30 4.93 -6.06
C PHE A 120 -0.47 6.20 -5.91
N PHE A 121 0.78 6.03 -5.50
CA PHE A 121 1.73 7.12 -5.32
C PHE A 121 3.09 6.77 -5.93
N SER A 122 3.80 7.79 -6.38
CA SER A 122 5.23 7.68 -6.64
C SER A 122 5.99 7.51 -5.32
N LEU A 123 7.27 7.13 -5.40
CA LEU A 123 8.13 7.02 -4.23
C LEU A 123 8.39 8.36 -3.52
N SER A 124 8.03 9.49 -4.14
CA SER A 124 8.05 10.83 -3.56
C SER A 124 6.69 11.34 -3.08
N TRP A 125 5.72 10.42 -2.92
CA TRP A 125 4.36 10.68 -2.42
C TRP A 125 3.50 11.58 -3.31
N HIS A 126 3.80 11.70 -4.62
CA HIS A 126 2.89 12.30 -5.57
C HIS A 126 1.81 11.27 -5.94
N GLN A 127 0.56 11.66 -5.81
CA GLN A 127 -0.56 10.79 -6.17
C GLN A 127 -0.60 10.57 -7.69
N LEU A 128 -0.78 9.31 -8.09
CA LEU A 128 -0.88 8.87 -9.48
C LEU A 128 -2.33 8.51 -9.81
N SER A 129 -2.66 8.46 -11.09
CA SER A 129 -4.00 8.06 -11.53
C SER A 129 -4.22 6.57 -11.26
N THR A 130 -5.25 6.23 -10.47
CA THR A 130 -5.57 4.83 -10.16
C THR A 130 -5.94 4.04 -11.41
N SER A 131 -6.55 4.68 -12.42
CA SER A 131 -6.92 4.06 -13.69
C SER A 131 -5.73 3.54 -14.50
N ASP A 132 -4.51 4.04 -14.25
CA ASP A 132 -3.30 3.57 -14.93
C ASP A 132 -2.85 2.20 -14.41
N TYR A 133 -3.30 1.81 -13.22
CA TYR A 133 -2.88 0.62 -12.50
C TYR A 133 -3.98 -0.42 -12.28
N MET A 134 -5.25 -0.03 -12.35
CA MET A 134 -6.39 -0.95 -12.24
C MET A 134 -7.69 -0.33 -12.74
N ALA A 135 -8.64 -1.19 -13.12
CA ALA A 135 -10.02 -0.78 -13.30
C ALA A 135 -10.67 -0.57 -11.92
N VAL A 136 -11.20 0.65 -11.69
CA VAL A 136 -11.86 0.97 -10.41
C VAL A 136 -13.27 0.39 -10.42
N PRO A 137 -13.67 -0.40 -9.40
CA PRO A 137 -15.05 -0.89 -9.29
C PRO A 137 -16.05 0.25 -9.20
N GLN A 138 -17.22 0.06 -9.82
CA GLN A 138 -18.31 1.07 -9.81
C GLN A 138 -19.25 0.94 -8.60
N HIS A 139 -18.99 0.00 -7.72
CA HIS A 139 -19.77 -0.28 -6.51
C HIS A 139 -18.88 -0.08 -5.27
N ILE A 140 -19.51 0.06 -4.10
CA ILE A 140 -18.80 0.11 -2.83
C ILE A 140 -18.20 -1.27 -2.53
N PHE A 141 -16.96 -1.30 -2.11
CA PHE A 141 -16.20 -2.53 -1.85
C PHE A 141 -15.27 -2.37 -0.66
N THR A 142 -14.87 -3.49 -0.08
CA THR A 142 -13.69 -3.59 0.77
C THR A 142 -12.54 -4.20 -0.02
N ALA A 143 -11.32 -3.74 0.27
CA ALA A 143 -10.12 -4.22 -0.39
C ALA A 143 -9.08 -4.70 0.63
N VAL A 144 -8.38 -5.79 0.29
CA VAL A 144 -7.23 -6.28 1.06
C VAL A 144 -6.11 -6.60 0.10
N ILE A 145 -4.93 -6.04 0.35
CA ILE A 145 -3.73 -6.37 -0.40
C ILE A 145 -2.90 -7.40 0.36
N SER A 146 -2.42 -8.42 -0.33
CA SER A 146 -1.62 -9.50 0.25
C SER A 146 -0.45 -9.87 -0.65
N SER A 147 0.69 -10.16 -0.03
CA SER A 147 1.88 -10.66 -0.72
C SER A 147 1.88 -12.18 -0.67
N GLY A 148 1.55 -12.83 -1.78
CA GLY A 148 1.70 -14.27 -1.97
C GLY A 148 3.15 -14.66 -2.30
N LYS A 149 3.42 -15.96 -2.40
CA LYS A 149 4.77 -16.47 -2.74
C LYS A 149 5.21 -16.11 -4.16
N GLU A 150 4.27 -15.99 -5.09
CA GLU A 150 4.55 -15.80 -6.51
C GLU A 150 4.09 -14.43 -7.05
N HIS A 151 3.10 -13.82 -6.40
CA HIS A 151 2.53 -12.54 -6.86
C HIS A 151 1.84 -11.80 -5.72
N ILE A 152 1.66 -10.49 -5.92
CA ILE A 152 0.86 -9.64 -5.04
C ILE A 152 -0.59 -9.73 -5.54
N GLU A 153 -1.51 -9.98 -4.61
CA GLU A 153 -2.94 -10.11 -4.86
C GLU A 153 -3.71 -8.99 -4.17
N LEU A 154 -4.66 -8.40 -4.89
CA LEU A 154 -5.63 -7.45 -4.37
C LEU A 154 -7.01 -8.12 -4.40
N SER A 155 -7.54 -8.43 -3.23
CA SER A 155 -8.88 -9.01 -3.06
C SER A 155 -9.89 -7.90 -2.87
N LEU A 156 -10.92 -7.85 -3.72
CA LEU A 156 -12.04 -6.92 -3.66
C LEU A 156 -13.30 -7.68 -3.26
N THR A 157 -13.96 -7.24 -2.20
CA THR A 157 -15.22 -7.81 -1.73
C THR A 157 -16.29 -6.73 -1.76
N PRO A 158 -17.47 -6.94 -2.40
CA PRO A 158 -18.58 -6.00 -2.33
C PRO A 158 -18.94 -5.72 -0.88
N SER A 159 -19.16 -4.45 -0.55
CA SER A 159 -19.58 -4.07 0.81
C SER A 159 -21.08 -4.28 0.98
N ASP A 160 -21.50 -4.72 2.17
CA ASP A 160 -22.91 -4.99 2.51
C ASP A 160 -23.81 -3.74 2.54
N TYR A 161 -23.30 -2.59 2.08
CA TYR A 161 -24.10 -1.38 1.87
C TYR A 161 -25.23 -1.53 0.85
N THR A 162 -25.34 -2.70 0.21
CA THR A 162 -26.31 -2.96 -0.85
C THR A 162 -27.73 -3.26 -0.34
N GLU A 163 -27.99 -3.32 0.97
CA GLU A 163 -29.34 -3.31 1.51
C GLU A 163 -29.96 -1.91 1.49
N ARG A 164 -30.05 -1.29 0.30
CA ARG A 164 -31.12 -0.31 0.11
C ARG A 164 -32.41 -1.09 0.04
N PRO A 165 -33.47 -0.69 0.81
CA PRO A 165 -34.78 -1.28 0.62
C PRO A 165 -35.13 -1.12 -0.87
N ALA A 166 -35.41 -2.23 -1.52
CA ALA A 166 -35.71 -2.26 -2.94
C ALA A 166 -36.88 -1.32 -3.24
N LEU A 167 -36.60 -0.21 -3.90
CA LEU A 167 -37.59 0.43 -4.72
C LEU A 167 -37.77 -0.47 -5.93
N GLU A 168 -38.78 -1.34 -5.80
CA GLU A 168 -39.45 -2.15 -6.81
C GLU A 168 -38.61 -2.67 -8.01
N GLU A 169 -38.51 -3.99 -8.11
CA GLU A 169 -38.34 -4.79 -9.32
C GLU A 169 -36.99 -4.92 -10.03
N GLN A 170 -35.86 -4.48 -9.47
CA GLN A 170 -34.60 -4.91 -10.03
C GLN A 170 -34.00 -6.04 -9.15
N LYS A 171 -33.84 -7.23 -9.76
CA LYS A 171 -33.09 -8.33 -9.14
C LYS A 171 -31.75 -7.78 -8.70
N PRO A 172 -31.32 -7.98 -7.42
CA PRO A 172 -30.00 -7.56 -6.98
C PRO A 172 -28.96 -8.19 -7.92
N ILE A 173 -28.11 -7.36 -8.51
CA ILE A 173 -26.96 -7.85 -9.27
C ILE A 173 -26.03 -8.44 -8.22
N GLU A 174 -25.88 -9.76 -8.24
CA GLU A 174 -24.92 -10.44 -7.38
C GLU A 174 -23.51 -10.07 -7.82
N ILE A 175 -22.87 -9.19 -7.06
CA ILE A 175 -21.48 -8.79 -7.31
C ILE A 175 -20.59 -9.76 -6.54
N LEU A 176 -19.83 -10.58 -7.27
CA LEU A 176 -18.92 -11.56 -6.66
C LEU A 176 -17.61 -10.91 -6.20
N PRO A 177 -17.01 -11.45 -5.13
CA PRO A 177 -15.65 -11.08 -4.74
C PRO A 177 -14.68 -11.33 -5.91
N THR A 178 -13.79 -10.39 -6.14
CA THR A 178 -12.82 -10.43 -7.23
C THR A 178 -11.40 -10.43 -6.67
N LYS A 179 -10.53 -11.25 -7.25
CA LYS A 179 -9.11 -11.30 -6.93
C LYS A 179 -8.30 -10.86 -8.13
N LEU A 180 -7.56 -9.80 -7.96
CA LEU A 180 -6.70 -9.22 -8.97
C LEU A 180 -5.23 -9.48 -8.61
N LYS A 181 -4.41 -9.81 -9.61
CA LYS A 181 -2.97 -10.03 -9.44
C LYS A 181 -2.19 -8.89 -10.06
N TRP A 182 -1.08 -8.51 -9.43
CA TRP A 182 -0.16 -7.55 -10.02
C TRP A 182 0.61 -8.20 -11.15
N ILE A 183 0.31 -7.82 -12.39
CA ILE A 183 0.92 -8.37 -13.62
C ILE A 183 1.11 -7.23 -14.62
N ASN A 184 2.32 -7.11 -15.17
CA ASN A 184 2.64 -6.11 -16.20
C ASN A 184 2.19 -4.69 -15.80
N ASN A 185 2.58 -4.25 -14.62
CA ASN A 185 2.35 -2.91 -14.06
C ASN A 185 0.88 -2.57 -13.82
N SER A 186 0.01 -3.56 -13.66
CA SER A 186 -1.39 -3.32 -13.32
C SER A 186 -2.01 -4.52 -12.57
N PHE A 187 -3.04 -4.25 -11.79
CA PHE A 187 -3.89 -5.28 -11.21
C PHE A 187 -4.93 -5.77 -12.23
N LYS A 188 -4.90 -7.09 -12.50
CA LYS A 188 -5.77 -7.80 -13.46
C LYS A 188 -6.26 -9.11 -12.89
#